data_fcb34fceb5e71dd775b4c600f29706c5
#
_entry.id   fcb34fceb5e71dd775b4c600f29706c5
#
_cell.length_a   1.000
_cell.length_b   1.000
_cell.length_c   1.000
_cell.angle_alpha   90.00
_cell.angle_beta   90.00
_cell.angle_gamma   90.00
#
_symmetry.space_group_name_H-M   'P 1'
#
loop_
_entity.id
_entity.type
_entity.pdbx_description
1 polymer ?
#
loop_
_entity_poly.entity_id
_entity_poly.type
_entity_poly.pdbx_seq_one_letter_code
_entity_poly.pdbx_strand_id
1 'polypeptide(L)'
;MSVVVNGETANIVYDKLYKTLMGNGELVNSRNGLTKELTHVITIIKNPKERWVTCREPSISPAFAIAELVMLINGSDDADIINSWNPLLKKYQGDYSRYPGAYGPRLCNAFGLNQLMKAYETFSFKPESRQVVLQIWNPTIDLPQREGLPNNLDIPCSLVSILKVRKNKLLWTQVMRSNDLFRGVPYDLIQFTFLHEIIAGWLQLEVGEYMH
;
A
#
# COMPACT_ATOMS: atom_id res chain seq x y z
N MET A 1 4.81 -21.64 7.16
CA MET A 1 4.83 -22.04 5.72
C MET A 1 4.54 -20.78 4.92
N SER A 2 5.33 -20.47 3.87
CA SER A 2 5.04 -19.28 3.03
C SER A 2 3.77 -19.50 2.20
N VAL A 3 2.98 -18.44 2.07
CA VAL A 3 1.70 -18.46 1.34
C VAL A 3 1.87 -17.64 0.06
N VAL A 4 1.58 -18.24 -1.09
CA VAL A 4 1.56 -17.54 -2.37
C VAL A 4 0.14 -17.61 -2.95
N VAL A 5 -0.47 -16.45 -3.16
CA VAL A 5 -1.81 -16.32 -3.77
C VAL A 5 -1.70 -15.54 -5.07
N ASN A 6 -2.18 -16.10 -6.15
CA ASN A 6 -2.16 -15.43 -7.46
C ASN A 6 -3.55 -15.43 -8.09
N GLY A 7 -3.81 -14.44 -8.92
CA GLY A 7 -5.06 -14.31 -9.66
C GLY A 7 -4.96 -13.28 -10.77
N GLU A 8 -5.98 -13.27 -11.62
CA GLU A 8 -6.08 -12.31 -12.71
C GLU A 8 -6.40 -10.91 -12.18
N THR A 9 -7.32 -10.80 -11.22
CA THR A 9 -7.83 -9.54 -10.69
C THR A 9 -7.62 -9.42 -9.18
N ALA A 10 -7.67 -8.20 -8.63
CA ALA A 10 -7.62 -7.95 -7.20
C ALA A 10 -8.73 -8.69 -6.44
N ASN A 11 -9.92 -8.74 -7.02
CA ASN A 11 -11.06 -9.44 -6.41
C ASN A 11 -10.82 -10.94 -6.23
N ILE A 12 -10.26 -11.60 -7.26
CA ILE A 12 -9.91 -13.03 -7.20
C ILE A 12 -8.82 -13.29 -6.16
N VAL A 13 -7.79 -12.43 -6.13
CA VAL A 13 -6.69 -12.56 -5.16
C VAL A 13 -7.19 -12.35 -3.74
N TYR A 14 -8.04 -11.36 -3.51
CA TYR A 14 -8.64 -11.09 -2.20
C TYR A 14 -9.48 -12.27 -1.69
N ASP A 15 -10.38 -12.82 -2.51
CA ASP A 15 -11.21 -13.98 -2.13
C ASP A 15 -10.37 -15.20 -1.75
N LYS A 16 -9.34 -15.51 -2.55
CA LYS A 16 -8.40 -16.59 -2.26
C LYS A 16 -7.62 -16.35 -0.96
N LEU A 17 -7.14 -15.11 -0.76
CA LEU A 17 -6.39 -14.74 0.44
C LEU A 17 -7.28 -14.83 1.69
N TYR A 18 -8.53 -14.36 1.60
CA TYR A 18 -9.52 -14.48 2.66
C TYR A 18 -9.76 -15.95 3.05
N LYS A 19 -10.02 -16.82 2.08
CA LYS A 19 -10.23 -18.26 2.32
C LYS A 19 -8.98 -18.91 2.95
N THR A 20 -7.80 -18.53 2.49
CA THR A 20 -6.54 -19.03 3.03
C THR A 20 -6.33 -18.57 4.48
N LEU A 21 -6.58 -17.29 4.78
CA LEU A 21 -6.49 -16.76 6.14
C LEU A 21 -7.48 -17.45 7.08
N MET A 22 -8.72 -17.60 6.64
CA MET A 22 -9.75 -18.24 7.47
C MET A 22 -9.47 -19.71 7.74
N GLY A 23 -8.91 -20.44 6.78
CA GLY A 23 -8.56 -21.85 6.92
C GLY A 23 -7.25 -22.11 7.67
N ASN A 24 -6.21 -21.33 7.38
CA ASN A 24 -4.83 -21.64 7.79
C ASN A 24 -4.21 -20.58 8.71
N GLY A 25 -4.92 -19.46 8.98
CA GLY A 25 -4.39 -18.40 9.85
C GLY A 25 -4.28 -18.84 11.31
N GLU A 26 -3.18 -18.46 11.94
CA GLU A 26 -2.91 -18.69 13.36
C GLU A 26 -3.54 -17.59 14.21
N LEU A 27 -4.00 -17.93 15.42
CA LEU A 27 -4.52 -16.94 16.37
C LEU A 27 -3.37 -16.28 17.12
N VAL A 28 -3.29 -14.95 17.01
CA VAL A 28 -2.25 -14.16 17.65
C VAL A 28 -2.87 -12.98 18.42
N ASN A 29 -2.23 -12.58 19.50
CA ASN A 29 -2.61 -11.35 20.22
C ASN A 29 -2.00 -10.14 19.53
N SER A 30 -2.84 -9.18 19.16
CA SER A 30 -2.42 -7.91 18.60
C SER A 30 -2.88 -6.74 19.50
N ARG A 31 -2.42 -5.51 19.21
CA ARG A 31 -2.91 -4.32 19.90
C ARG A 31 -4.42 -4.07 19.73
N ASN A 32 -5.04 -4.70 18.72
CA ASN A 32 -6.48 -4.62 18.47
C ASN A 32 -7.26 -5.84 19.02
N GLY A 33 -6.61 -6.68 19.85
CA GLY A 33 -7.16 -7.92 20.39
C GLY A 33 -6.74 -9.15 19.60
N LEU A 34 -7.44 -10.26 19.81
CA LEU A 34 -7.17 -11.54 19.16
C LEU A 34 -7.49 -11.46 17.67
N THR A 35 -6.51 -11.79 16.83
CA THR A 35 -6.59 -11.77 15.36
C THR A 35 -6.11 -13.08 14.77
N LYS A 36 -6.55 -13.38 13.54
CA LYS A 36 -5.95 -14.42 12.71
C LYS A 36 -4.86 -13.81 11.85
N GLU A 37 -3.71 -14.47 11.77
CA GLU A 37 -2.55 -14.00 11.01
C GLU A 37 -2.00 -15.08 10.09
N LEU A 38 -1.55 -14.67 8.91
CA LEU A 38 -0.67 -15.43 8.03
C LEU A 38 0.66 -14.68 7.93
N THR A 39 1.77 -15.36 8.12
CA THR A 39 3.12 -14.81 7.91
C THR A 39 3.64 -15.19 6.53
N HIS A 40 4.59 -14.37 6.00
CA HIS A 40 5.26 -14.61 4.72
C HIS A 40 4.26 -14.83 3.55
N VAL A 41 3.36 -13.87 3.39
CA VAL A 41 2.34 -13.87 2.34
C VAL A 41 2.86 -13.11 1.11
N ILE A 42 2.65 -13.67 -0.07
CA ILE A 42 2.88 -13.02 -1.36
C ILE A 42 1.58 -13.10 -2.15
N THR A 43 1.11 -11.96 -2.62
CA THR A 43 -0.01 -11.90 -3.57
C THR A 43 0.45 -11.40 -4.93
N ILE A 44 -0.07 -11.98 -6.02
CA ILE A 44 0.27 -11.59 -7.39
C ILE A 44 -1.01 -11.34 -8.17
N ILE A 45 -1.15 -10.12 -8.71
CA ILE A 45 -2.25 -9.71 -9.57
C ILE A 45 -1.71 -9.53 -10.99
N LYS A 46 -2.23 -10.31 -11.94
CA LYS A 46 -1.77 -10.27 -13.34
C LYS A 46 -2.28 -9.06 -14.10
N ASN A 47 -3.55 -8.69 -13.85
CA ASN A 47 -4.16 -7.49 -14.41
C ASN A 47 -4.50 -6.50 -13.29
N PRO A 48 -3.56 -5.66 -12.83
CA PRO A 48 -3.79 -4.74 -11.71
C PRO A 48 -4.71 -3.55 -12.06
N LYS A 49 -5.14 -3.40 -13.30
CA LYS A 49 -6.20 -2.46 -13.66
C LYS A 49 -7.56 -2.88 -13.10
N GLU A 50 -7.78 -4.20 -12.96
CA GLU A 50 -8.95 -4.79 -12.30
C GLU A 50 -8.74 -4.83 -10.78
N ARG A 51 -8.69 -3.63 -10.17
CA ARG A 51 -8.23 -3.38 -8.79
C ARG A 51 -9.31 -3.40 -7.73
N TRP A 52 -10.59 -3.39 -8.14
CA TRP A 52 -11.70 -3.28 -7.20
C TRP A 52 -12.01 -4.63 -6.54
N VAL A 53 -12.01 -4.64 -5.21
CA VAL A 53 -12.43 -5.78 -4.40
C VAL A 53 -13.93 -5.66 -4.15
N THR A 54 -14.72 -6.44 -4.86
CA THR A 54 -16.19 -6.40 -4.81
C THR A 54 -16.81 -7.52 -3.98
N CYS A 55 -16.03 -8.57 -3.67
CA CYS A 55 -16.52 -9.71 -2.87
C CYS A 55 -16.43 -9.48 -1.35
N ARG A 56 -15.91 -8.34 -0.90
CA ARG A 56 -15.87 -8.00 0.53
C ARG A 56 -17.24 -7.55 1.04
N GLU A 57 -17.66 -8.08 2.18
CA GLU A 57 -18.89 -7.66 2.88
C GLU A 57 -18.57 -7.10 4.29
N PRO A 58 -19.06 -5.91 4.66
CA PRO A 58 -19.69 -4.90 3.81
C PRO A 58 -18.72 -4.37 2.74
N SER A 59 -19.26 -3.88 1.63
CA SER A 59 -18.49 -3.36 0.50
C SER A 59 -17.52 -2.25 0.93
N ILE A 60 -16.41 -2.11 0.19
CA ILE A 60 -15.52 -0.95 0.35
C ILE A 60 -16.25 0.34 -0.05
N SER A 61 -15.79 1.46 0.47
CA SER A 61 -16.25 2.80 0.04
C SER A 61 -15.41 3.27 -1.16
N PRO A 62 -15.95 3.34 -2.38
CA PRO A 62 -15.21 3.87 -3.52
C PRO A 62 -14.84 5.35 -3.33
N ALA A 63 -15.71 6.13 -2.71
CA ALA A 63 -15.46 7.53 -2.43
C ALA A 63 -14.26 7.72 -1.50
N PHE A 64 -14.17 6.92 -0.43
CA PHE A 64 -13.03 6.95 0.48
C PHE A 64 -11.74 6.49 -0.22
N ALA A 65 -11.78 5.42 -1.04
CA ALA A 65 -10.63 4.95 -1.81
C ALA A 65 -10.08 6.05 -2.75
N ILE A 66 -10.96 6.79 -3.42
CA ILE A 66 -10.57 7.90 -4.29
C ILE A 66 -10.00 9.08 -3.47
N ALA A 67 -10.60 9.39 -2.32
CA ALA A 67 -10.10 10.45 -1.44
C ALA A 67 -8.67 10.14 -0.95
N GLU A 68 -8.41 8.91 -0.50
CA GLU A 68 -7.07 8.46 -0.10
C GLU A 68 -6.07 8.56 -1.27
N LEU A 69 -6.46 8.12 -2.47
CA LEU A 69 -5.62 8.20 -3.65
C LEU A 69 -5.27 9.66 -4.00
N VAL A 70 -6.26 10.57 -3.97
CA VAL A 70 -6.05 12.00 -4.23
C VAL A 70 -5.09 12.60 -3.21
N MET A 71 -5.26 12.29 -1.92
CA MET A 71 -4.34 12.74 -0.87
C MET A 71 -2.92 12.20 -1.09
N LEU A 72 -2.80 10.92 -1.46
CA LEU A 72 -1.51 10.29 -1.72
C LEU A 72 -0.76 10.98 -2.87
N ILE A 73 -1.43 11.22 -3.99
CA ILE A 73 -0.83 11.87 -5.18
C ILE A 73 -0.44 13.33 -4.89
N ASN A 74 -1.25 14.03 -4.10
CA ASN A 74 -0.97 15.41 -3.70
C ASN A 74 0.05 15.53 -2.55
N GLY A 75 0.55 14.42 -2.02
CA GLY A 75 1.48 14.45 -0.90
C GLY A 75 0.86 15.01 0.38
N SER A 76 -0.45 14.83 0.58
CA SER A 76 -1.17 15.33 1.74
C SER A 76 -1.22 14.30 2.86
N ASP A 77 -1.17 14.79 4.10
CA ASP A 77 -1.35 14.06 5.35
C ASP A 77 -2.41 14.70 6.26
N ASP A 78 -3.23 15.59 5.70
CA ASP A 78 -4.23 16.36 6.42
C ASP A 78 -5.31 15.44 7.01
N ALA A 79 -5.38 15.42 8.35
CA ALA A 79 -6.29 14.54 9.06
C ALA A 79 -7.76 14.94 8.91
N ASP A 80 -8.07 16.23 8.80
CA ASP A 80 -9.45 16.70 8.69
C ASP A 80 -10.06 16.28 7.34
N ILE A 81 -9.26 16.33 6.28
CA ILE A 81 -9.70 15.88 4.96
C ILE A 81 -10.06 14.40 5.00
N ILE A 82 -9.14 13.53 5.43
CA ILE A 82 -9.39 12.09 5.35
C ILE A 82 -10.45 11.63 6.37
N ASN A 83 -10.51 12.24 7.55
CA ASN A 83 -11.50 11.94 8.57
C ASN A 83 -12.92 12.33 8.15
N SER A 84 -13.09 13.30 7.26
CA SER A 84 -14.40 13.65 6.68
C SER A 84 -14.97 12.51 5.84
N TRP A 85 -14.10 11.69 5.22
CA TRP A 85 -14.49 10.52 4.43
C TRP A 85 -14.59 9.25 5.26
N ASN A 86 -13.78 9.13 6.32
CA ASN A 86 -13.79 7.96 7.21
C ASN A 86 -13.51 8.37 8.67
N PRO A 87 -14.55 8.73 9.45
CA PRO A 87 -14.38 9.17 10.85
C PRO A 87 -13.73 8.13 11.77
N LEU A 88 -13.74 6.84 11.40
CA LEU A 88 -13.11 5.78 12.18
C LEU A 88 -11.59 5.89 12.24
N LEU A 89 -10.97 6.67 11.35
CA LEU A 89 -9.53 6.89 11.35
C LEU A 89 -9.07 7.79 12.49
N LYS A 90 -9.94 8.62 13.08
CA LYS A 90 -9.61 9.52 14.20
C LYS A 90 -8.90 8.80 15.37
N LYS A 91 -9.21 7.53 15.59
CA LYS A 91 -8.55 6.74 16.65
C LYS A 91 -7.04 6.51 16.43
N TYR A 92 -6.54 6.70 15.20
CA TYR A 92 -5.13 6.58 14.85
C TYR A 92 -4.44 7.95 14.77
N GLN A 93 -5.20 9.03 14.73
CA GLN A 93 -4.68 10.40 14.57
C GLN A 93 -3.89 10.85 15.83
N GLY A 94 -4.32 10.44 17.03
CA GLY A 94 -3.79 10.99 18.28
C GLY A 94 -4.11 12.48 18.40
N ASP A 95 -3.17 13.24 18.96
CA ASP A 95 -3.31 14.69 19.17
C ASP A 95 -2.77 15.53 18.00
N TYR A 96 -2.59 14.91 16.83
CA TYR A 96 -2.02 15.56 15.65
C TYR A 96 -3.10 16.02 14.67
N SER A 97 -2.86 17.14 13.98
CA SER A 97 -3.67 17.60 12.84
C SER A 97 -3.34 16.85 11.55
N ARG A 98 -2.36 15.95 11.58
CA ARG A 98 -1.80 15.22 10.43
C ARG A 98 -1.61 13.76 10.77
N TYR A 99 -1.57 12.92 9.75
CA TYR A 99 -1.21 11.50 9.87
C TYR A 99 0.30 11.30 9.60
N PRO A 100 1.13 11.07 10.66
CA PRO A 100 2.59 10.93 10.48
C PRO A 100 3.00 9.75 9.59
N GLY A 101 2.16 8.72 9.53
CA GLY A 101 2.36 7.52 8.71
C GLY A 101 1.82 7.62 7.29
N ALA A 102 1.22 8.75 6.90
CA ALA A 102 0.65 8.93 5.56
C ALA A 102 1.67 8.70 4.45
N TYR A 103 1.30 7.94 3.43
CA TYR A 103 2.20 7.55 2.33
C TYR A 103 2.48 8.72 1.37
N GLY A 104 1.52 9.62 1.18
CA GLY A 104 1.63 10.74 0.25
C GLY A 104 2.85 11.62 0.46
N PRO A 105 3.02 12.25 1.65
CA PRO A 105 4.21 13.06 1.93
C PRO A 105 5.51 12.28 1.79
N ARG A 106 5.52 11.01 2.19
CA ARG A 106 6.71 10.15 2.13
C ARG A 106 7.15 9.87 0.70
N LEU A 107 6.21 9.73 -0.23
CA LEU A 107 6.50 9.55 -1.64
C LEU A 107 6.82 10.88 -2.35
N CYS A 108 6.22 11.99 -1.91
CA CYS A 108 6.29 13.25 -2.65
C CYS A 108 7.36 14.23 -2.15
N ASN A 109 7.71 14.25 -0.84
CA ASN A 109 8.60 15.28 -0.32
C ASN A 109 9.41 14.94 0.95
N ALA A 110 8.97 13.98 1.77
CA ALA A 110 9.55 13.76 3.11
C ALA A 110 11.04 13.40 3.13
N PHE A 111 11.58 12.87 2.04
CA PHE A 111 12.99 12.52 1.90
C PHE A 111 13.78 13.55 1.05
N GLY A 112 13.26 14.77 0.91
CA GLY A 112 13.89 15.85 0.18
C GLY A 112 13.80 15.75 -1.35
N LEU A 113 12.97 14.81 -1.86
CA LEU A 113 12.72 14.64 -3.30
C LEU A 113 11.33 14.08 -3.54
N ASN A 114 10.79 14.33 -4.73
CA ASN A 114 9.61 13.64 -5.21
C ASN A 114 10.03 12.31 -5.85
N GLN A 115 9.79 11.22 -5.13
CA GLN A 115 10.22 9.88 -5.54
C GLN A 115 9.48 9.38 -6.79
N LEU A 116 8.20 9.77 -6.98
CA LEU A 116 7.40 9.38 -8.15
C LEU A 116 7.97 10.02 -9.42
N MET A 117 8.28 11.32 -9.35
CA MET A 117 8.92 12.03 -10.46
C MET A 117 10.31 11.48 -10.74
N LYS A 118 11.07 11.15 -9.68
CA LYS A 118 12.41 10.57 -9.83
C LYS A 118 12.39 9.19 -10.46
N ALA A 119 11.37 8.38 -10.18
CA ALA A 119 11.15 7.10 -10.84
C ALA A 119 10.88 7.29 -12.35
N TYR A 120 10.00 8.23 -12.68
CA TYR A 120 9.71 8.61 -14.07
C TYR A 120 10.98 9.05 -14.82
N GLU A 121 11.73 10.01 -14.28
CA GLU A 121 13.00 10.48 -14.87
C GLU A 121 13.98 9.34 -15.08
N THR A 122 14.16 8.49 -14.06
CA THR A 122 15.10 7.38 -14.12
C THR A 122 14.78 6.42 -15.25
N PHE A 123 13.51 6.01 -15.39
CA PHE A 123 13.11 5.09 -16.45
C PHE A 123 13.05 5.75 -17.83
N SER A 124 12.82 7.05 -17.91
CA SER A 124 12.89 7.80 -19.18
C SER A 124 14.30 7.78 -19.77
N PHE A 125 15.34 7.85 -18.94
CA PHE A 125 16.74 7.81 -19.38
C PHE A 125 17.32 6.39 -19.41
N LYS A 126 16.89 5.52 -18.49
CA LYS A 126 17.45 4.19 -18.31
C LYS A 126 16.34 3.18 -17.97
N PRO A 127 15.58 2.71 -18.96
CA PRO A 127 14.43 1.82 -18.75
C PRO A 127 14.79 0.51 -18.02
N GLU A 128 16.00 -0.03 -18.24
CA GLU A 128 16.45 -1.28 -17.61
C GLU A 128 16.94 -1.12 -16.17
N SER A 129 16.89 0.09 -15.59
CA SER A 129 17.34 0.35 -14.23
C SER A 129 16.76 -0.63 -13.21
N ARG A 130 17.60 -1.02 -12.25
CA ARG A 130 17.22 -1.88 -11.11
C ARG A 130 17.25 -1.11 -9.78
N GLN A 131 17.40 0.21 -9.83
CA GLN A 131 17.61 1.08 -8.66
C GLN A 131 16.37 1.89 -8.27
N VAL A 132 15.22 1.70 -8.95
CA VAL A 132 14.00 2.44 -8.64
C VAL A 132 13.30 1.78 -7.46
N VAL A 133 13.52 2.35 -6.29
CA VAL A 133 12.92 1.96 -5.01
C VAL A 133 12.29 3.20 -4.40
N LEU A 134 11.01 3.15 -4.12
CA LEU A 134 10.26 4.22 -3.47
C LEU A 134 10.13 3.89 -1.99
N GLN A 135 10.75 4.70 -1.14
CA GLN A 135 10.81 4.49 0.30
C GLN A 135 9.61 5.13 0.99
N ILE A 136 8.90 4.37 1.82
CA ILE A 136 7.82 4.87 2.68
C ILE A 136 8.25 4.81 4.15
N TRP A 137 8.78 3.67 4.59
CA TRP A 137 9.22 3.47 5.96
C TRP A 137 10.45 4.33 6.28
N ASN A 138 10.38 5.07 7.40
CA ASN A 138 11.52 5.81 7.92
C ASN A 138 11.92 5.24 9.30
N PRO A 139 13.01 4.48 9.40
CA PRO A 139 13.39 3.80 10.65
C PRO A 139 13.68 4.75 11.81
N THR A 140 14.00 6.01 11.53
CA THR A 140 14.29 6.99 12.60
C THR A 140 13.05 7.44 13.35
N ILE A 141 11.86 7.28 12.78
CA ILE A 141 10.59 7.70 13.38
C ILE A 141 9.57 6.57 13.51
N ASP A 142 9.67 5.52 12.70
CA ASP A 142 8.67 4.44 12.64
C ASP A 142 9.03 3.22 13.51
N LEU A 143 10.33 3.01 13.79
CA LEU A 143 10.73 1.98 14.74
C LEU A 143 10.36 2.39 16.18
N PRO A 144 9.90 1.44 17.01
CA PRO A 144 9.71 1.67 18.44
C PRO A 144 11.01 2.16 19.09
N GLN A 145 10.96 3.25 19.84
CA GLN A 145 12.16 3.87 20.40
C GLN A 145 12.32 3.61 21.89
N ARG A 146 11.22 3.47 22.64
CA ARG A 146 11.26 3.26 24.09
C ARG A 146 10.41 2.05 24.46
N GLU A 147 11.01 1.10 25.16
CA GLU A 147 10.33 -0.08 25.72
C GLU A 147 9.45 -0.83 24.72
N GLY A 148 9.77 -0.78 23.42
CA GLY A 148 8.99 -1.39 22.34
C GLY A 148 7.68 -0.67 22.01
N LEU A 149 7.43 0.52 22.58
CA LEU A 149 6.23 1.30 22.29
C LEU A 149 6.41 2.15 21.04
N PRO A 150 5.39 2.27 20.19
CA PRO A 150 5.44 3.12 19.01
C PRO A 150 5.45 4.60 19.40
N ASN A 151 6.19 5.43 18.64
CA ASN A 151 6.22 6.87 18.86
C ASN A 151 4.91 7.57 18.50
N ASN A 152 4.17 7.00 17.55
CA ASN A 152 2.90 7.52 17.05
C ASN A 152 1.86 6.40 16.98
N LEU A 153 0.59 6.76 17.01
CA LEU A 153 -0.50 5.81 16.80
C LEU A 153 -0.59 5.38 15.34
N ASP A 154 -0.24 6.29 14.43
CA ASP A 154 -0.23 6.08 12.99
C ASP A 154 1.19 5.72 12.51
N ILE A 155 1.44 4.44 12.32
CA ILE A 155 2.70 3.89 11.81
C ILE A 155 2.43 3.24 10.44
N PRO A 156 3.16 3.59 9.39
CA PRO A 156 2.92 3.04 8.05
C PRO A 156 3.06 1.52 8.05
N CYS A 157 2.13 0.85 7.38
CA CYS A 157 2.22 -0.58 7.13
C CYS A 157 3.12 -0.87 5.92
N SER A 158 3.13 0.04 4.97
CA SER A 158 3.95 -0.04 3.76
C SER A 158 5.40 0.34 4.03
N LEU A 159 6.33 -0.43 3.46
CA LEU A 159 7.78 -0.22 3.62
C LEU A 159 8.38 0.44 2.40
N VAL A 160 8.31 -0.24 1.26
CA VAL A 160 8.92 0.19 -0.01
C VAL A 160 8.09 -0.31 -1.19
N SER A 161 8.20 0.42 -2.31
CA SER A 161 7.81 -0.08 -3.63
C SER A 161 9.05 -0.27 -4.49
N ILE A 162 9.17 -1.41 -5.16
CA ILE A 162 10.27 -1.71 -6.08
C ILE A 162 9.69 -1.79 -7.48
N LEU A 163 10.18 -0.91 -8.37
CA LEU A 163 9.71 -0.82 -9.74
C LEU A 163 10.76 -1.36 -10.71
N LYS A 164 10.31 -2.02 -11.77
CA LYS A 164 11.16 -2.51 -12.85
C LYS A 164 10.43 -2.42 -14.19
N VAL A 165 11.14 -2.04 -15.25
CA VAL A 165 10.63 -2.12 -16.62
C VAL A 165 11.23 -3.35 -17.29
N ARG A 166 10.38 -4.24 -17.78
CA ARG A 166 10.78 -5.44 -18.55
C ARG A 166 9.78 -5.71 -19.68
N LYS A 167 10.28 -6.00 -20.87
CA LYS A 167 9.45 -6.33 -22.03
C LYS A 167 8.33 -5.30 -22.27
N ASN A 168 8.66 -4.02 -22.23
CA ASN A 168 7.72 -2.89 -22.37
C ASN A 168 6.60 -2.83 -21.32
N LYS A 169 6.80 -3.46 -20.16
CA LYS A 169 5.85 -3.45 -19.04
C LYS A 169 6.50 -2.89 -17.79
N LEU A 170 5.79 -2.03 -17.09
CA LEU A 170 6.15 -1.64 -15.74
C LEU A 170 5.68 -2.73 -14.76
N LEU A 171 6.58 -3.27 -13.97
CA LEU A 171 6.31 -4.22 -12.89
C LEU A 171 6.39 -3.48 -11.56
N TRP A 172 5.49 -3.80 -10.63
CA TRP A 172 5.45 -3.19 -9.30
C TRP A 172 5.46 -4.27 -8.22
N THR A 173 6.39 -4.17 -7.29
CA THR A 173 6.42 -4.96 -6.06
C THR A 173 6.22 -4.04 -4.87
N GLN A 174 5.15 -4.24 -4.12
CA GLN A 174 4.88 -3.55 -2.87
C GLN A 174 5.28 -4.43 -1.69
N VAL A 175 6.05 -3.90 -0.75
CA VAL A 175 6.45 -4.62 0.47
C VAL A 175 5.83 -3.95 1.68
N MET A 176 5.15 -4.75 2.50
CA MET A 176 4.51 -4.31 3.72
C MET A 176 4.99 -5.13 4.92
N ARG A 177 5.09 -4.48 6.11
CA ARG A 177 5.40 -5.18 7.37
C ARG A 177 4.19 -5.92 7.94
N SER A 178 3.00 -5.45 7.66
CA SER A 178 1.70 -6.05 8.01
C SER A 178 0.61 -5.42 7.16
N ASN A 179 -0.50 -6.14 6.95
CA ASN A 179 -1.67 -5.56 6.32
C ASN A 179 -2.94 -6.19 6.90
N ASP A 180 -3.92 -5.34 7.24
CA ASP A 180 -5.24 -5.78 7.66
C ASP A 180 -6.04 -6.19 6.42
N LEU A 181 -6.38 -7.48 6.32
CA LEU A 181 -7.07 -8.00 5.14
C LEU A 181 -8.40 -7.29 4.88
N PHE A 182 -9.10 -6.90 5.95
CA PHE A 182 -10.44 -6.33 5.83
C PHE A 182 -10.41 -4.81 5.59
N ARG A 183 -9.52 -4.09 6.29
CA ARG A 183 -9.47 -2.62 6.27
C ARG A 183 -8.40 -2.06 5.37
N GLY A 184 -7.22 -2.70 5.32
CA GLY A 184 -6.04 -2.21 4.59
C GLY A 184 -5.98 -2.74 3.16
N VAL A 185 -5.90 -4.07 2.99
CA VAL A 185 -5.62 -4.69 1.68
C VAL A 185 -6.46 -4.13 0.53
N PRO A 186 -7.80 -3.97 0.63
CA PRO A 186 -8.58 -3.48 -0.51
C PRO A 186 -8.21 -2.05 -0.93
N TYR A 187 -7.91 -1.18 0.02
CA TYR A 187 -7.54 0.21 -0.26
C TYR A 187 -6.09 0.34 -0.73
N ASP A 188 -5.16 -0.40 -0.11
CA ASP A 188 -3.76 -0.46 -0.56
C ASP A 188 -3.63 -0.97 -1.99
N LEU A 189 -4.39 -2.02 -2.36
CA LEU A 189 -4.43 -2.51 -3.73
C LEU A 189 -4.88 -1.41 -4.71
N ILE A 190 -5.90 -0.63 -4.36
CA ILE A 190 -6.35 0.49 -5.19
C ILE A 190 -5.26 1.54 -5.29
N GLN A 191 -4.70 2.01 -4.17
CA GLN A 191 -3.71 3.08 -4.14
C GLN A 191 -2.46 2.74 -4.97
N PHE A 192 -1.83 1.60 -4.71
CA PHE A 192 -0.57 1.25 -5.36
C PHE A 192 -0.75 0.80 -6.81
N THR A 193 -1.86 0.16 -7.17
CA THR A 193 -2.11 -0.18 -8.57
C THR A 193 -2.51 1.03 -9.42
N PHE A 194 -3.11 2.08 -8.83
CA PHE A 194 -3.29 3.36 -9.50
C PHE A 194 -1.97 4.08 -9.73
N LEU A 195 -1.09 4.15 -8.73
CA LEU A 195 0.27 4.70 -8.92
C LEU A 195 1.03 3.94 -9.99
N HIS A 196 0.92 2.61 -10.00
CA HIS A 196 1.50 1.74 -11.01
C HIS A 196 1.01 2.13 -12.43
N GLU A 197 -0.30 2.29 -12.60
CA GLU A 197 -0.89 2.71 -13.89
C GLU A 197 -0.49 4.13 -14.29
N ILE A 198 -0.47 5.08 -13.34
CA ILE A 198 -0.04 6.47 -13.60
C ILE A 198 1.40 6.51 -14.12
N ILE A 199 2.33 5.85 -13.43
CA ILE A 199 3.75 5.87 -13.83
C ILE A 199 3.93 5.11 -15.15
N ALA A 200 3.25 3.99 -15.36
CA ALA A 200 3.26 3.29 -16.64
C ALA A 200 2.75 4.18 -17.78
N GLY A 201 1.66 4.91 -17.55
CA GLY A 201 1.10 5.86 -18.52
C GLY A 201 2.05 7.01 -18.85
N TRP A 202 2.72 7.61 -17.86
CA TRP A 202 3.73 8.65 -18.09
C TRP A 202 4.90 8.15 -18.96
N LEU A 203 5.28 6.88 -18.77
CA LEU A 203 6.37 6.24 -19.50
C LEU A 203 5.93 5.62 -20.84
N GLN A 204 4.63 5.67 -21.16
CA GLN A 204 4.04 5.00 -22.34
C GLN A 204 4.30 3.49 -22.37
N LEU A 205 4.29 2.86 -21.19
CA LEU A 205 4.48 1.44 -21.00
C LEU A 205 3.14 0.73 -20.71
N GLU A 206 3.10 -0.56 -20.99
CA GLU A 206 2.02 -1.40 -20.48
C GLU A 206 2.14 -1.58 -18.96
N VAL A 207 0.98 -1.71 -18.30
CA VAL A 207 0.93 -2.10 -16.88
C VAL A 207 1.22 -3.60 -16.79
N GLY A 208 2.28 -3.95 -16.08
CA GLY A 208 2.70 -5.33 -15.84
C GLY A 208 2.06 -5.93 -14.58
N GLU A 209 2.59 -7.04 -14.11
CA GLU A 209 2.12 -7.67 -12.87
C GLU A 209 2.39 -6.77 -11.66
N TYR A 210 1.48 -6.84 -10.69
CA TYR A 210 1.60 -6.26 -9.38
C TYR A 210 1.78 -7.36 -8.33
N MET A 211 2.81 -7.24 -7.51
CA MET A 211 3.07 -8.13 -6.38
C MET A 211 2.95 -7.35 -5.07
N HIS A 212 2.29 -7.97 -4.08
CA HIS A 212 2.06 -7.35 -2.77
C HIS A 212 2.36 -8.33 -1.66
#